data_2d7df8774e8fc02eaa9590071d02c829
#
_entry.id   2d7df8774e8fc02eaa9590071d02c829
#
_cell.length_a   1.000
_cell.length_b   1.000
_cell.length_c   1.000
_cell.angle_alpha   90.00
_cell.angle_beta   90.00
_cell.angle_gamma   90.00
#
_symmetry.space_group_name_H-M   'P 1'
#
loop_
_entity.id
_entity.type
_entity.pdbx_description
1 polymer ?
#
loop_
_entity_poly.entity_id
_entity_poly.type
_entity_poly.pdbx_seq_one_letter_code
_entity_poly.pdbx_strand_id
1 'polypeptide(L)'
;GATGPSKGVRYTHRQLAAQRDAIAGQYGITESDRLVAAFAPFALYGPLLGIPSVVPDMDVAAPATLTARALGDAVERIGATLVFASPAALANVVETAGDLTPAHRRAFADVRLVLSAGAPVRPDLLHAAARLFPEATAATPYGMTECLPVASITLPEIDAAVGGDGVCVGEPLPSVDVRIRPLGGSGSTAEPDVVGEIVVRAPHARLGYDRLWYTEHRASQPAGWHATGDVGHLDTNGRLWVGGRLGHVIETADGPVTPVGLEQRVESLIGVDGAAVVGVGPPGVQQIVVVVRGTAPPRRARLAGLQLQDRVRAAVAHPVAAVFEVATLPVDRRHNSKVDRARLAAWAAAALDGGRIANP
;
A
#
# COMPACT_ATOMS: atom_id res chain seq x y z
N GLY A 1 -4.85 8.52 -11.45
CA GLY A 1 -4.76 7.43 -10.50
C GLY A 1 -4.26 6.14 -11.13
N ALA A 2 -3.91 5.14 -10.33
CA ALA A 2 -3.35 3.88 -10.79
C ALA A 2 -4.29 3.09 -11.73
N THR A 3 -5.59 3.36 -11.68
CA THR A 3 -6.63 2.61 -12.40
C THR A 3 -7.46 3.47 -13.35
N GLY A 4 -6.96 4.62 -13.82
CA GLY A 4 -7.71 5.50 -14.71
C GLY A 4 -6.93 6.76 -15.11
N PRO A 5 -7.55 7.69 -15.85
CA PRO A 5 -6.91 8.95 -16.22
C PRO A 5 -6.44 9.72 -14.99
N SER A 6 -5.38 10.51 -15.15
CA SER A 6 -4.85 11.34 -14.07
C SER A 6 -5.91 12.30 -13.54
N LYS A 7 -6.03 12.37 -12.21
CA LYS A 7 -6.98 13.25 -11.53
C LYS A 7 -6.25 14.47 -10.99
N GLY A 8 -6.67 15.66 -11.38
CA GLY A 8 -6.24 16.90 -10.75
C GLY A 8 -6.93 17.05 -9.40
N VAL A 9 -6.18 17.02 -8.31
CA VAL A 9 -6.69 17.18 -6.95
C VAL A 9 -6.47 18.63 -6.52
N ARG A 10 -7.53 19.33 -6.12
CA ARG A 10 -7.46 20.72 -5.70
C ARG A 10 -7.41 20.82 -4.19
N TYR A 11 -6.55 21.72 -3.72
CA TYR A 11 -6.39 22.07 -2.32
C TYR A 11 -6.44 23.57 -2.10
N THR A 12 -6.94 23.99 -0.97
CA THR A 12 -6.74 25.36 -0.46
C THR A 12 -5.46 25.42 0.37
N HIS A 13 -4.88 26.59 0.54
CA HIS A 13 -3.74 26.80 1.47
C HIS A 13 -4.07 26.34 2.89
N ARG A 14 -5.32 26.52 3.35
CA ARG A 14 -5.77 26.05 4.66
C ARG A 14 -5.66 24.54 4.81
N GLN A 15 -6.07 23.80 3.77
CA GLN A 15 -5.99 22.33 3.77
C GLN A 15 -4.53 21.85 3.74
N LEU A 16 -3.66 22.51 2.97
CA LEU A 16 -2.22 22.20 2.96
C LEU A 16 -1.56 22.51 4.33
N ALA A 17 -1.95 23.63 4.97
CA ALA A 17 -1.49 23.93 6.31
C ALA A 17 -1.96 22.86 7.33
N ALA A 18 -3.22 22.45 7.26
CA ALA A 18 -3.74 21.38 8.10
C ALA A 18 -3.03 20.03 7.85
N GLN A 19 -2.63 19.74 6.59
CA GLN A 19 -1.84 18.56 6.26
C GLN A 19 -0.44 18.62 6.90
N ARG A 20 0.24 19.77 6.76
CA ARG A 20 1.52 20.02 7.45
C ARG A 20 1.42 19.76 8.94
N ASP A 21 0.40 20.36 9.58
CA ASP A 21 0.22 20.27 11.03
C ASP A 21 -0.09 18.83 11.47
N ALA A 22 -0.89 18.09 10.68
CA ALA A 22 -1.16 16.66 10.92
C ALA A 22 0.12 15.81 10.82
N ILE A 23 0.96 16.04 9.82
CA ILE A 23 2.24 15.34 9.63
C ILE A 23 3.21 15.71 10.77
N ALA A 24 3.36 17.01 11.06
CA ALA A 24 4.27 17.48 12.11
C ALA A 24 3.86 16.91 13.47
N GLY A 25 2.56 16.96 13.81
CA GLY A 25 2.05 16.42 15.06
C GLY A 25 2.19 14.91 15.19
N GLN A 26 1.90 14.15 14.10
CA GLN A 26 1.98 12.70 14.12
C GLN A 26 3.41 12.17 14.36
N TYR A 27 4.41 12.86 13.81
CA TYR A 27 5.80 12.39 13.86
C TYR A 27 6.72 13.26 14.74
N GLY A 28 6.16 14.21 15.47
CA GLY A 28 6.92 15.12 16.32
C GLY A 28 7.99 15.89 15.53
N ILE A 29 7.65 16.36 14.31
CA ILE A 29 8.62 17.07 13.46
C ILE A 29 8.80 18.49 13.96
N THR A 30 10.06 18.90 14.08
CA THR A 30 10.48 20.22 14.57
C THR A 30 11.43 20.89 13.57
N GLU A 31 11.73 22.16 13.77
CA GLU A 31 12.67 22.93 12.94
C GLU A 31 14.11 22.38 12.94
N SER A 32 14.45 21.55 13.93
CA SER A 32 15.76 20.88 14.00
C SER A 32 15.88 19.69 13.05
N ASP A 33 14.78 19.19 12.51
CA ASP A 33 14.77 18.04 11.64
C ASP A 33 15.28 18.37 10.22
N ARG A 34 15.75 17.33 9.53
CA ARG A 34 16.23 17.40 8.14
C ARG A 34 15.75 16.16 7.39
N LEU A 35 15.17 16.35 6.23
CA LEU A 35 14.48 15.31 5.47
C LEU A 35 15.28 14.87 4.23
N VAL A 36 15.57 13.58 4.11
CA VAL A 36 15.87 12.95 2.82
C VAL A 36 14.58 12.37 2.25
N ALA A 37 14.13 12.91 1.12
CA ALA A 37 12.92 12.50 0.43
C ALA A 37 13.25 11.68 -0.82
N ALA A 38 13.30 10.36 -0.70
CA ALA A 38 13.49 9.45 -1.84
C ALA A 38 12.17 9.21 -2.61
N PHE A 39 11.35 10.24 -2.67
CA PHE A 39 10.14 10.34 -3.49
C PHE A 39 9.93 11.83 -3.77
N ALA A 40 10.17 12.26 -5.00
CA ALA A 40 10.27 13.66 -5.36
C ALA A 40 9.12 14.57 -4.87
N PRO A 41 7.84 14.18 -4.93
CA PRO A 41 6.75 14.99 -4.38
C PRO A 41 6.91 15.29 -2.88
N PHE A 42 7.56 14.41 -2.12
CA PHE A 42 7.78 14.60 -0.68
C PHE A 42 8.89 15.60 -0.36
N ALA A 43 9.76 15.93 -1.32
CA ALA A 43 10.74 17.02 -1.14
C ALA A 43 10.06 18.37 -0.90
N LEU A 44 8.82 18.55 -1.38
CA LEU A 44 8.02 19.76 -1.13
C LEU A 44 7.59 19.87 0.35
N TYR A 45 7.53 18.76 1.09
CA TYR A 45 7.21 18.81 2.51
C TYR A 45 8.32 19.43 3.35
N GLY A 46 9.58 19.38 2.93
CA GLY A 46 10.64 20.10 3.61
C GLY A 46 10.33 21.58 3.77
N PRO A 47 10.18 22.36 2.68
CA PRO A 47 9.76 23.76 2.75
C PRO A 47 8.41 23.99 3.44
N LEU A 48 7.44 23.09 3.24
CA LEU A 48 6.14 23.18 3.89
C LEU A 48 6.23 23.04 5.41
N LEU A 49 7.12 22.16 5.90
CA LEU A 49 7.40 21.94 7.32
C LEU A 49 8.41 22.93 7.90
N GLY A 50 9.04 23.78 7.06
CA GLY A 50 10.09 24.72 7.49
C GLY A 50 11.44 24.04 7.76
N ILE A 51 11.70 22.85 7.20
CA ILE A 51 12.93 22.09 7.43
C ILE A 51 13.74 21.90 6.14
N PRO A 52 15.06 21.77 6.22
CA PRO A 52 15.89 21.40 5.09
C PRO A 52 15.47 20.03 4.51
N SER A 53 15.47 19.93 3.17
CA SER A 53 15.18 18.65 2.53
C SER A 53 16.03 18.46 1.27
N VAL A 54 16.32 17.19 0.95
CA VAL A 54 17.08 16.80 -0.24
C VAL A 54 16.48 15.55 -0.88
N VAL A 55 16.53 15.48 -2.20
CA VAL A 55 16.30 14.24 -2.95
C VAL A 55 17.66 13.56 -3.16
N PRO A 56 17.82 12.27 -2.82
CA PRO A 56 19.06 11.55 -3.09
C PRO A 56 19.28 11.38 -4.59
N ASP A 57 20.50 11.02 -4.98
CA ASP A 57 20.82 10.73 -6.38
C ASP A 57 20.15 9.42 -6.82
N MET A 58 19.03 9.57 -7.54
CA MET A 58 18.21 8.47 -8.02
C MET A 58 17.37 8.89 -9.22
N ASP A 59 16.96 7.94 -10.03
CA ASP A 59 15.87 8.20 -10.98
C ASP A 59 14.51 8.24 -10.24
N VAL A 60 13.95 9.43 -10.12
CA VAL A 60 12.68 9.65 -9.42
C VAL A 60 11.48 8.96 -10.10
N ALA A 61 11.61 8.62 -11.39
CA ALA A 61 10.61 7.84 -12.13
C ALA A 61 10.77 6.33 -11.93
N ALA A 62 11.94 5.89 -11.44
CA ALA A 62 12.28 4.50 -11.15
C ALA A 62 12.82 4.35 -9.71
N PRO A 63 11.99 4.41 -8.67
CA PRO A 63 12.43 4.44 -7.27
C PRO A 63 13.36 3.28 -6.87
N ALA A 64 13.23 2.12 -7.51
CA ALA A 64 14.12 0.97 -7.29
C ALA A 64 15.58 1.20 -7.73
N THR A 65 15.92 2.36 -8.31
CA THR A 65 17.30 2.75 -8.63
C THR A 65 18.04 3.35 -7.44
N LEU A 66 17.37 3.68 -6.34
CA LEU A 66 18.00 4.20 -5.13
C LEU A 66 18.89 3.15 -4.48
N THR A 67 20.19 3.37 -4.46
CA THR A 67 21.15 2.52 -3.77
C THR A 67 21.36 2.97 -2.32
N ALA A 68 21.85 2.07 -1.47
CA ALA A 68 22.23 2.40 -0.09
C ALA A 68 23.30 3.49 -0.03
N ARG A 69 24.27 3.48 -0.98
CA ARG A 69 25.31 4.50 -1.07
C ARG A 69 24.73 5.87 -1.38
N ALA A 70 23.87 5.98 -2.39
CA ALA A 70 23.25 7.27 -2.75
C ALA A 70 22.37 7.83 -1.62
N LEU A 71 21.66 6.95 -0.89
CA LEU A 71 20.93 7.35 0.30
C LEU A 71 21.89 7.80 1.41
N GLY A 72 22.99 7.05 1.66
CA GLY A 72 24.01 7.37 2.65
C GLY A 72 24.66 8.72 2.40
N ASP A 73 25.07 8.99 1.15
CA ASP A 73 25.65 10.27 0.73
C ASP A 73 24.68 11.45 0.99
N ALA A 74 23.37 11.23 0.76
CA ALA A 74 22.35 12.26 1.00
C ALA A 74 22.12 12.49 2.51
N VAL A 75 22.01 11.41 3.30
CA VAL A 75 21.81 11.47 4.77
C VAL A 75 23.00 12.15 5.44
N GLU A 76 24.23 11.74 5.10
CA GLU A 76 25.45 12.32 5.67
C GLU A 76 25.58 13.79 5.31
N ARG A 77 25.35 14.15 4.04
CA ARG A 77 25.53 15.53 3.53
C ARG A 77 24.71 16.58 4.27
N ILE A 78 23.46 16.25 4.65
CA ILE A 78 22.60 17.22 5.34
C ILE A 78 22.43 16.91 6.84
N GLY A 79 23.00 15.83 7.35
CA GLY A 79 22.75 15.35 8.71
C GLY A 79 21.27 15.01 8.90
N ALA A 80 20.71 14.18 8.01
CA ALA A 80 19.30 13.91 8.01
C ALA A 80 18.82 13.16 9.26
N THR A 81 17.69 13.59 9.80
CA THR A 81 17.00 12.94 10.92
C THR A 81 15.75 12.18 10.47
N LEU A 82 15.26 12.49 9.27
CA LEU A 82 14.06 11.90 8.69
C LEU A 82 14.39 11.33 7.30
N VAL A 83 13.91 10.13 7.01
CA VAL A 83 13.99 9.51 5.68
C VAL A 83 12.59 9.09 5.23
N PHE A 84 12.21 9.50 4.03
CA PHE A 84 11.03 8.99 3.34
C PHE A 84 11.45 8.23 2.08
N ALA A 85 11.03 6.96 1.95
CA ALA A 85 11.30 6.15 0.77
C ALA A 85 10.08 5.28 0.41
N SER A 86 9.85 5.08 -0.90
CA SER A 86 8.87 4.08 -1.33
C SER A 86 9.35 2.66 -0.99
N PRO A 87 8.46 1.66 -0.89
CA PRO A 87 8.87 0.27 -0.63
C PRO A 87 9.90 -0.26 -1.65
N ALA A 88 9.74 0.10 -2.94
CA ALA A 88 10.68 -0.31 -3.99
C ALA A 88 12.07 0.33 -3.81
N ALA A 89 12.13 1.61 -3.44
CA ALA A 89 13.39 2.28 -3.12
C ALA A 89 14.06 1.66 -1.88
N LEU A 90 13.26 1.43 -0.84
CA LEU A 90 13.75 0.84 0.41
C LEU A 90 14.28 -0.59 0.22
N ALA A 91 13.63 -1.39 -0.63
CA ALA A 91 14.09 -2.74 -0.97
C ALA A 91 15.48 -2.72 -1.62
N ASN A 92 15.72 -1.84 -2.59
CA ASN A 92 17.03 -1.72 -3.23
C ASN A 92 18.10 -1.16 -2.27
N VAL A 93 17.73 -0.26 -1.37
CA VAL A 93 18.63 0.20 -0.29
C VAL A 93 19.05 -0.97 0.60
N VAL A 94 18.12 -1.84 0.99
CA VAL A 94 18.43 -3.04 1.79
C VAL A 94 19.33 -4.01 1.00
N GLU A 95 19.03 -4.24 -0.27
CA GLU A 95 19.81 -5.13 -1.14
C GLU A 95 21.25 -4.65 -1.34
N THR A 96 21.46 -3.34 -1.48
CA THR A 96 22.76 -2.70 -1.71
C THR A 96 23.45 -2.24 -0.42
N ALA A 97 22.97 -2.66 0.76
CA ALA A 97 23.50 -2.22 2.06
C ALA A 97 24.99 -2.57 2.29
N GLY A 98 25.52 -3.54 1.52
CA GLY A 98 26.97 -3.86 1.51
C GLY A 98 27.86 -2.68 1.09
N ASP A 99 27.35 -1.74 0.31
CA ASP A 99 28.09 -0.59 -0.22
C ASP A 99 28.17 0.60 0.78
N LEU A 100 27.54 0.47 1.96
CA LEU A 100 27.58 1.51 3.00
C LEU A 100 28.97 1.62 3.63
N THR A 101 29.51 2.82 3.63
CA THR A 101 30.73 3.16 4.36
C THR A 101 30.49 3.23 5.88
N PRO A 102 31.56 3.19 6.70
CA PRO A 102 31.42 3.44 8.14
C PRO A 102 30.84 4.82 8.47
N ALA A 103 31.07 5.84 7.63
CA ALA A 103 30.50 7.18 7.79
C ALA A 103 28.97 7.15 7.55
N HIS A 104 28.52 6.50 6.47
CA HIS A 104 27.10 6.31 6.20
C HIS A 104 26.38 5.60 7.35
N ARG A 105 26.98 4.53 7.92
CA ARG A 105 26.39 3.78 9.03
C ARG A 105 26.25 4.65 10.29
N ARG A 106 27.23 5.53 10.56
CA ARG A 106 27.11 6.51 11.63
C ARG A 106 25.99 7.51 11.38
N ALA A 107 25.93 8.05 10.15
CA ALA A 107 24.89 9.01 9.76
C ALA A 107 23.47 8.37 9.81
N PHE A 108 23.35 7.08 9.50
CA PHE A 108 22.08 6.35 9.63
C PHE A 108 21.64 6.16 11.10
N ALA A 109 22.57 6.12 12.05
CA ALA A 109 22.25 6.08 13.46
C ALA A 109 21.65 7.41 14.00
N ASP A 110 21.88 8.53 13.31
CA ASP A 110 21.30 9.82 13.67
C ASP A 110 19.87 10.00 13.11
N VAL A 111 19.42 9.11 12.22
CA VAL A 111 18.05 9.11 11.69
C VAL A 111 17.10 8.60 12.75
N ARG A 112 16.14 9.44 13.16
CA ARG A 112 15.14 9.10 14.18
C ARG A 112 13.81 8.56 13.62
N LEU A 113 13.55 8.77 12.31
CA LEU A 113 12.30 8.35 11.67
C LEU A 113 12.53 7.90 10.23
N VAL A 114 12.05 6.72 9.92
CA VAL A 114 11.98 6.18 8.55
C VAL A 114 10.52 5.96 8.18
N LEU A 115 10.05 6.64 7.17
CA LEU A 115 8.71 6.51 6.63
C LEU A 115 8.73 5.80 5.28
N SER A 116 7.88 4.80 5.10
CA SER A 116 7.69 4.13 3.81
C SER A 116 6.21 4.04 3.44
N ALA A 117 5.86 4.53 2.25
CA ALA A 117 4.48 4.56 1.78
C ALA A 117 4.38 4.56 0.24
N GLY A 118 3.13 4.60 -0.27
CA GLY A 118 2.82 4.58 -1.70
C GLY A 118 2.36 3.20 -2.20
N ALA A 119 2.73 2.15 -1.49
CA ALA A 119 2.21 0.79 -1.63
C ALA A 119 2.29 0.09 -0.26
N PRO A 120 1.62 -1.05 -0.06
CA PRO A 120 1.80 -1.85 1.15
C PRO A 120 3.27 -2.20 1.36
N VAL A 121 3.76 -2.01 2.59
CA VAL A 121 5.14 -2.34 2.97
C VAL A 121 5.13 -3.69 3.68
N ARG A 122 5.91 -4.64 3.19
CA ARG A 122 6.04 -5.95 3.83
C ARG A 122 6.78 -5.82 5.16
N PRO A 123 6.32 -6.52 6.22
CA PRO A 123 6.99 -6.45 7.53
C PRO A 123 8.48 -6.84 7.48
N ASP A 124 8.84 -7.86 6.69
CA ASP A 124 10.24 -8.28 6.53
C ASP A 124 11.14 -7.20 5.94
N LEU A 125 10.63 -6.42 4.97
CA LEU A 125 11.34 -5.26 4.43
C LEU A 125 11.51 -4.16 5.48
N LEU A 126 10.47 -3.89 6.27
CA LEU A 126 10.53 -2.86 7.29
C LEU A 126 11.51 -3.25 8.41
N HIS A 127 11.52 -4.54 8.81
CA HIS A 127 12.54 -5.08 9.72
C HIS A 127 13.96 -4.97 9.14
N ALA A 128 14.14 -5.26 7.85
CA ALA A 128 15.44 -5.12 7.21
C ALA A 128 15.91 -3.66 7.20
N ALA A 129 15.02 -2.72 6.92
CA ALA A 129 15.29 -1.29 6.98
C ALA A 129 15.63 -0.83 8.42
N ALA A 130 14.87 -1.27 9.42
CA ALA A 130 15.13 -0.93 10.82
C ALA A 130 16.54 -1.36 11.28
N ARG A 131 17.08 -2.45 10.73
CA ARG A 131 18.49 -2.84 11.02
C ARG A 131 19.52 -1.87 10.43
N LEU A 132 19.18 -1.13 9.38
CA LEU A 132 20.06 -0.10 8.81
C LEU A 132 19.98 1.22 9.58
N PHE A 133 18.83 1.50 10.20
CA PHE A 133 18.53 2.71 10.96
C PHE A 133 18.20 2.35 12.42
N PRO A 134 19.21 1.98 13.23
CA PRO A 134 18.98 1.33 14.54
C PRO A 134 18.23 2.19 15.55
N GLU A 135 18.33 3.51 15.45
CA GLU A 135 17.67 4.44 16.37
C GLU A 135 16.35 5.00 15.82
N ALA A 136 15.97 4.59 14.60
CA ALA A 136 14.80 5.14 13.95
C ALA A 136 13.51 4.41 14.31
N THR A 137 12.46 5.16 14.54
CA THR A 137 11.10 4.63 14.43
C THR A 137 10.79 4.38 12.95
N ALA A 138 10.57 3.13 12.58
CA ALA A 138 10.11 2.78 11.25
C ALA A 138 8.58 2.74 11.23
N ALA A 139 7.95 3.48 10.32
CA ALA A 139 6.49 3.59 10.25
C ALA A 139 5.99 3.63 8.81
N THR A 140 4.73 3.23 8.63
CA THR A 140 4.05 3.24 7.33
C THR A 140 2.78 4.09 7.42
N PRO A 141 2.79 5.31 6.85
CA PRO A 141 1.58 6.11 6.71
C PRO A 141 0.65 5.55 5.62
N TYR A 142 -0.63 5.48 5.93
CA TYR A 142 -1.70 5.22 4.96
C TYR A 142 -2.37 6.53 4.57
N GLY A 143 -2.65 6.67 3.30
CA GLY A 143 -3.37 7.80 2.74
C GLY A 143 -3.32 7.81 1.21
N MET A 144 -3.87 8.85 0.64
CA MET A 144 -3.93 9.08 -0.80
C MET A 144 -3.71 10.57 -1.08
N THR A 145 -3.50 10.91 -2.36
CA THR A 145 -3.35 12.32 -2.75
C THR A 145 -4.50 13.19 -2.25
N GLU A 146 -5.67 12.62 -2.10
CA GLU A 146 -6.90 13.28 -1.66
C GLU A 146 -6.96 13.54 -0.15
N CYS A 147 -6.23 12.77 0.66
CA CYS A 147 -6.11 12.92 2.13
C CYS A 147 -4.87 12.15 2.61
N LEU A 148 -3.85 12.85 3.09
CA LEU A 148 -2.59 12.25 3.54
C LEU A 148 -2.04 13.01 4.75
N PRO A 149 -1.70 12.30 5.84
CA PRO A 149 -2.01 10.90 6.13
C PRO A 149 -3.44 10.72 6.65
N VAL A 150 -3.98 9.50 6.51
CA VAL A 150 -5.24 9.09 7.15
C VAL A 150 -4.96 8.37 8.46
N ALA A 151 -4.04 7.41 8.40
CA ALA A 151 -3.58 6.61 9.54
C ALA A 151 -2.07 6.38 9.43
N SER A 152 -1.45 5.93 10.51
CA SER A 152 -0.05 5.55 10.52
C SER A 152 0.17 4.41 11.50
N ILE A 153 1.08 3.49 11.17
CA ILE A 153 1.43 2.36 12.02
C ILE A 153 2.94 2.20 12.07
N THR A 154 3.48 1.93 13.25
CA THR A 154 4.91 1.65 13.47
C THR A 154 5.20 0.17 13.34
N LEU A 155 6.48 -0.18 13.14
CA LEU A 155 6.89 -1.58 13.04
C LEU A 155 6.50 -2.44 14.26
N PRO A 156 6.68 -2.01 15.52
CA PRO A 156 6.20 -2.78 16.68
C PRO A 156 4.68 -2.98 16.70
N GLU A 157 3.90 -2.00 16.23
CA GLU A 157 2.45 -2.13 16.13
C GLU A 157 2.04 -3.08 15.00
N ILE A 158 2.79 -3.12 13.89
CA ILE A 158 2.58 -4.10 12.81
C ILE A 158 2.81 -5.52 13.35
N ASP A 159 3.89 -5.74 14.10
CA ASP A 159 4.22 -7.04 14.69
C ASP A 159 3.16 -7.48 15.71
N ALA A 160 2.55 -6.54 16.42
CA ALA A 160 1.46 -6.80 17.36
C ALA A 160 0.08 -6.95 16.69
N ALA A 161 -0.06 -6.54 15.44
CA ALA A 161 -1.33 -6.58 14.70
C ALA A 161 -1.58 -7.95 14.07
N VAL A 162 -1.92 -8.95 14.89
CA VAL A 162 -2.16 -10.32 14.44
C VAL A 162 -3.65 -10.57 14.20
N GLY A 163 -3.99 -11.32 13.15
CA GLY A 163 -5.31 -11.94 12.97
C GLY A 163 -6.36 -11.12 12.22
N GLY A 164 -6.04 -9.95 11.70
CA GLY A 164 -6.97 -9.18 10.85
C GLY A 164 -6.89 -9.57 9.37
N ASP A 165 -7.96 -9.28 8.64
CA ASP A 165 -8.03 -9.49 7.19
C ASP A 165 -7.58 -8.21 6.46
N GLY A 166 -6.46 -8.27 5.75
CA GLY A 166 -5.88 -7.15 5.01
C GLY A 166 -4.64 -6.55 5.67
N VAL A 167 -4.27 -5.35 5.24
CA VAL A 167 -3.12 -4.62 5.76
C VAL A 167 -3.56 -3.72 6.91
N CYS A 168 -3.07 -3.97 8.11
CA CYS A 168 -3.23 -3.04 9.22
C CYS A 168 -2.46 -1.75 8.93
N VAL A 169 -3.13 -0.62 8.99
CA VAL A 169 -2.52 0.69 8.75
C VAL A 169 -2.54 1.58 10.01
N GLY A 170 -2.90 0.97 11.15
CA GLY A 170 -2.94 1.63 12.45
C GLY A 170 -4.22 2.39 12.72
N GLU A 171 -4.23 3.14 13.80
CA GLU A 171 -5.35 4.00 14.14
C GLU A 171 -5.38 5.23 13.23
N PRO A 172 -6.58 5.72 12.86
CA PRO A 172 -6.72 7.02 12.21
C PRO A 172 -6.07 8.14 13.04
N LEU A 173 -5.47 9.13 12.35
CA LEU A 173 -4.94 10.30 13.06
C LEU A 173 -6.06 11.01 13.85
N PRO A 174 -5.74 11.66 14.98
CA PRO A 174 -6.75 12.35 15.81
C PRO A 174 -7.62 13.37 15.07
N SER A 175 -7.09 13.94 13.97
CA SER A 175 -7.82 14.90 13.12
C SER A 175 -8.62 14.25 11.99
N VAL A 176 -8.65 12.92 11.89
CA VAL A 176 -9.27 12.17 10.80
C VAL A 176 -10.41 11.32 11.33
N ASP A 177 -11.61 11.62 10.86
CA ASP A 177 -12.75 10.73 11.05
C ASP A 177 -12.74 9.66 9.94
N VAL A 178 -12.83 8.40 10.33
CA VAL A 178 -12.99 7.26 9.42
C VAL A 178 -14.34 6.59 9.66
N ARG A 179 -15.03 6.27 8.58
CA ARG A 179 -16.22 5.40 8.61
C ARG A 179 -16.14 4.39 7.49
N ILE A 180 -16.91 3.34 7.64
CA ILE A 180 -17.02 2.27 6.66
C ILE A 180 -18.42 2.33 6.06
N ARG A 181 -18.49 2.39 4.73
CA ARG A 181 -19.72 2.24 3.96
C ARG A 181 -19.88 0.79 3.57
N PRO A 182 -20.78 0.02 4.19
CA PRO A 182 -20.90 -1.43 3.96
C PRO A 182 -21.06 -1.77 2.49
N LEU A 183 -20.46 -2.86 2.03
CA LEU A 183 -20.65 -3.36 0.66
C LEU A 183 -22.11 -3.81 0.49
N GLY A 184 -22.79 -3.26 -0.52
CA GLY A 184 -24.21 -3.53 -0.78
C GLY A 184 -25.21 -2.89 0.20
N GLY A 185 -24.72 -2.10 1.18
CA GLY A 185 -25.55 -1.40 2.17
C GLY A 185 -25.72 0.08 1.90
N SER A 186 -26.55 0.71 2.71
CA SER A 186 -26.76 2.16 2.74
C SER A 186 -26.18 2.77 4.03
N GLY A 187 -25.72 4.02 3.95
CA GLY A 187 -25.14 4.72 5.09
C GLY A 187 -23.67 4.38 5.31
N SER A 188 -23.13 4.82 6.46
CA SER A 188 -21.76 4.51 6.88
C SER A 188 -21.71 4.38 8.40
N THR A 189 -20.87 3.48 8.90
CA THR A 189 -20.75 3.15 10.32
C THR A 189 -19.27 3.23 10.77
N ALA A 190 -19.06 3.33 12.07
CA ALA A 190 -17.76 3.10 12.73
C ALA A 190 -17.79 1.82 13.57
N GLU A 191 -18.82 0.98 13.42
CA GLU A 191 -18.89 -0.32 14.11
C GLU A 191 -17.73 -1.22 13.66
N PRO A 192 -17.12 -1.95 14.62
CA PRO A 192 -16.02 -2.86 14.28
C PRO A 192 -16.46 -3.99 13.34
N ASP A 193 -15.48 -4.50 12.60
CA ASP A 193 -15.56 -5.67 11.74
C ASP A 193 -16.59 -5.58 10.59
N VAL A 194 -17.16 -4.39 10.36
CA VAL A 194 -17.97 -4.13 9.17
C VAL A 194 -17.05 -3.88 7.98
N VAL A 195 -17.13 -4.74 6.96
CA VAL A 195 -16.33 -4.59 5.72
C VAL A 195 -17.06 -3.70 4.72
N GLY A 196 -16.38 -2.71 4.19
CA GLY A 196 -16.95 -1.78 3.22
C GLY A 196 -15.97 -0.76 2.68
N GLU A 197 -16.46 0.18 1.89
CA GLU A 197 -15.64 1.28 1.39
C GLU A 197 -15.26 2.24 2.51
N ILE A 198 -13.98 2.51 2.63
CA ILE A 198 -13.43 3.46 3.59
C ILE A 198 -13.81 4.86 3.13
N VAL A 199 -14.48 5.62 4.00
CA VAL A 199 -14.78 7.04 3.79
C VAL A 199 -14.13 7.86 4.89
N VAL A 200 -13.52 8.99 4.52
CA VAL A 200 -12.73 9.81 5.43
C VAL A 200 -13.21 11.26 5.44
N ARG A 201 -13.07 11.90 6.59
CA ARG A 201 -13.28 13.33 6.76
C ARG A 201 -12.15 13.90 7.59
N ALA A 202 -11.47 14.95 7.08
CA ALA A 202 -10.35 15.59 7.75
C ALA A 202 -10.22 17.04 7.32
N PRO A 203 -9.64 17.93 8.18
CA PRO A 203 -9.34 19.31 7.80
C PRO A 203 -8.39 19.42 6.61
N HIS A 204 -7.55 18.41 6.40
CA HIS A 204 -6.57 18.31 5.30
C HIS A 204 -7.06 17.46 4.13
N ALA A 205 -8.31 17.02 4.12
CA ALA A 205 -8.87 16.35 2.94
C ALA A 205 -9.05 17.36 1.78
N ARG A 206 -8.94 16.87 0.55
CA ARG A 206 -9.02 17.66 -0.67
C ARG A 206 -10.25 18.59 -0.72
N LEU A 207 -10.14 19.68 -1.49
CA LEU A 207 -11.29 20.52 -1.83
C LEU A 207 -12.21 19.86 -2.86
N GLY A 208 -11.64 19.20 -3.86
CA GLY A 208 -12.35 18.53 -4.95
C GLY A 208 -11.41 18.12 -6.08
N TYR A 209 -11.98 17.51 -7.13
CA TYR A 209 -11.25 17.21 -8.37
C TYR A 209 -11.43 18.34 -9.40
N ASP A 210 -10.40 18.54 -10.24
CA ASP A 210 -10.48 19.41 -11.38
C ASP A 210 -11.12 18.66 -12.57
N ARG A 211 -12.17 19.24 -13.17
CA ARG A 211 -12.81 18.79 -14.43
C ARG A 211 -13.38 17.36 -14.43
N LEU A 212 -13.55 16.72 -13.28
CA LEU A 212 -14.04 15.34 -13.19
C LEU A 212 -15.33 15.25 -12.37
N TRP A 213 -16.39 15.94 -12.82
CA TRP A 213 -17.64 16.10 -12.08
C TRP A 213 -18.27 14.77 -11.60
N TYR A 214 -18.23 13.71 -12.44
CA TYR A 214 -18.78 12.40 -12.06
C TYR A 214 -17.94 11.73 -10.97
N THR A 215 -16.61 11.77 -11.12
CA THR A 215 -15.68 11.27 -10.10
C THR A 215 -15.83 12.08 -8.81
N GLU A 216 -15.96 13.40 -8.91
CA GLU A 216 -16.22 14.30 -7.78
C GLU A 216 -17.51 13.94 -7.07
N HIS A 217 -18.61 13.80 -7.81
CA HIS A 217 -19.92 13.44 -7.25
C HIS A 217 -19.85 12.13 -6.47
N ARG A 218 -19.26 11.09 -7.05
CA ARG A 218 -19.11 9.79 -6.37
C ARG A 218 -18.19 9.84 -5.16
N ALA A 219 -17.06 10.54 -5.26
CA ALA A 219 -16.07 10.62 -4.21
C ALA A 219 -16.45 11.55 -3.04
N SER A 220 -17.46 12.39 -3.21
CA SER A 220 -17.99 13.33 -2.20
C SER A 220 -19.29 12.84 -1.55
N GLN A 221 -19.56 11.56 -1.60
CA GLN A 221 -20.69 10.91 -0.94
C GLN A 221 -20.21 10.01 0.21
N PRO A 222 -20.79 10.18 1.43
CA PRO A 222 -21.78 11.21 1.82
C PRO A 222 -21.19 12.62 1.84
N ALA A 223 -22.05 13.62 1.84
CA ALA A 223 -21.63 15.02 1.83
C ALA A 223 -20.66 15.35 2.99
N GLY A 224 -19.57 16.04 2.68
CA GLY A 224 -18.51 16.37 3.66
C GLY A 224 -17.52 15.24 3.92
N TRP A 225 -17.66 14.09 3.26
CA TRP A 225 -16.75 12.97 3.32
C TRP A 225 -16.06 12.73 1.98
N HIS A 226 -14.91 12.09 2.01
CA HIS A 226 -14.22 11.60 0.83
C HIS A 226 -14.29 10.07 0.80
N ALA A 227 -14.93 9.53 -0.24
CA ALA A 227 -14.94 8.10 -0.52
C ALA A 227 -13.62 7.73 -1.21
N THR A 228 -12.80 6.91 -0.53
CA THR A 228 -11.41 6.66 -0.93
C THR A 228 -11.28 5.71 -2.13
N GLY A 229 -12.30 4.87 -2.34
CA GLY A 229 -12.25 3.75 -3.26
C GLY A 229 -11.41 2.58 -2.73
N ASP A 230 -10.94 2.63 -1.49
CA ASP A 230 -10.36 1.50 -0.77
C ASP A 230 -11.44 0.82 0.05
N VAL A 231 -11.33 -0.50 0.22
CA VAL A 231 -12.20 -1.32 1.06
C VAL A 231 -11.43 -1.77 2.28
N GLY A 232 -12.11 -1.79 3.43
CA GLY A 232 -11.52 -2.22 4.68
C GLY A 232 -12.52 -2.27 5.80
N HIS A 233 -12.02 -2.35 7.03
CA HIS A 233 -12.82 -2.32 8.25
C HIS A 233 -12.03 -1.68 9.38
N LEU A 234 -12.74 -1.25 10.42
CA LEU A 234 -12.15 -0.93 11.73
C LEU A 234 -12.23 -2.20 12.60
N ASP A 235 -11.18 -2.50 13.34
CA ASP A 235 -11.22 -3.56 14.34
C ASP A 235 -11.76 -3.04 15.70
N THR A 236 -11.92 -3.95 16.66
CA THR A 236 -12.40 -3.62 18.02
C THR A 236 -11.45 -2.69 18.79
N ASN A 237 -10.22 -2.51 18.36
CA ASN A 237 -9.26 -1.58 18.92
C ASN A 237 -9.22 -0.23 18.20
N GLY A 238 -10.10 -0.02 17.19
CA GLY A 238 -10.13 1.21 16.39
C GLY A 238 -9.06 1.29 15.29
N ARG A 239 -8.29 0.22 15.06
CA ARG A 239 -7.29 0.19 13.99
C ARG A 239 -7.97 -0.05 12.65
N LEU A 240 -7.49 0.65 11.63
CA LEU A 240 -7.98 0.52 10.26
C LEU A 240 -7.21 -0.59 9.53
N TRP A 241 -7.96 -1.48 8.89
CA TRP A 241 -7.45 -2.56 8.05
C TRP A 241 -7.89 -2.33 6.61
N VAL A 242 -6.95 -2.38 5.67
CA VAL A 242 -7.20 -2.15 4.24
C VAL A 242 -7.20 -3.48 3.49
N GLY A 243 -8.36 -3.89 2.99
CA GLY A 243 -8.58 -5.15 2.26
C GLY A 243 -8.40 -5.04 0.74
N GLY A 244 -8.15 -3.84 0.21
CA GLY A 244 -7.89 -3.60 -1.20
C GLY A 244 -8.68 -2.44 -1.79
N ARG A 245 -8.87 -2.46 -3.11
CA ARG A 245 -9.66 -1.46 -3.85
C ARG A 245 -11.09 -1.94 -4.04
N LEU A 246 -12.05 -1.01 -3.96
CA LEU A 246 -13.48 -1.30 -4.20
C LEU A 246 -13.71 -2.00 -5.56
N GLY A 247 -13.01 -1.54 -6.61
CA GLY A 247 -13.10 -2.16 -7.94
C GLY A 247 -12.41 -3.53 -8.07
N HIS A 248 -11.79 -4.04 -7.01
CA HIS A 248 -11.15 -5.35 -6.96
C HIS A 248 -11.86 -6.33 -6.01
N VAL A 249 -12.95 -5.90 -5.38
CA VAL A 249 -13.81 -6.79 -4.60
C VAL A 249 -14.35 -7.87 -5.53
N ILE A 250 -14.31 -9.11 -5.08
CA ILE A 250 -14.81 -10.27 -5.80
C ILE A 250 -16.24 -10.52 -5.31
N GLU A 251 -17.19 -10.37 -6.21
CA GLU A 251 -18.61 -10.54 -5.89
C GLU A 251 -19.02 -12.00 -6.11
N THR A 252 -18.85 -12.84 -5.10
CA THR A 252 -19.20 -14.27 -5.15
C THR A 252 -20.66 -14.49 -4.80
N ALA A 253 -21.18 -15.72 -5.05
CA ALA A 253 -22.54 -16.11 -4.66
C ALA A 253 -22.75 -16.09 -3.13
N ASP A 254 -21.68 -16.28 -2.35
CA ASP A 254 -21.71 -16.27 -0.89
C ASP A 254 -21.47 -14.86 -0.29
N GLY A 255 -21.29 -13.86 -1.15
CA GLY A 255 -21.05 -12.46 -0.76
C GLY A 255 -19.73 -11.89 -1.27
N PRO A 256 -19.45 -10.62 -0.97
CA PRO A 256 -18.23 -9.94 -1.42
C PRO A 256 -16.99 -10.41 -0.65
N VAL A 257 -15.91 -10.63 -1.38
CA VAL A 257 -14.62 -11.07 -0.85
C VAL A 257 -13.54 -10.07 -1.22
N THR A 258 -12.72 -9.65 -0.26
CA THR A 258 -11.59 -8.75 -0.47
C THR A 258 -10.32 -9.56 -0.77
N PRO A 259 -9.55 -9.21 -1.82
CA PRO A 259 -8.45 -10.07 -2.26
C PRO A 259 -7.20 -10.01 -1.37
N VAL A 260 -6.89 -8.85 -0.74
CA VAL A 260 -5.59 -8.62 -0.10
C VAL A 260 -5.34 -9.53 1.08
N GLY A 261 -6.33 -9.75 1.97
CA GLY A 261 -6.17 -10.69 3.08
C GLY A 261 -5.93 -12.13 2.61
N LEU A 262 -6.60 -12.54 1.51
CA LEU A 262 -6.38 -13.85 0.89
C LEU A 262 -4.97 -13.96 0.31
N GLU A 263 -4.50 -12.91 -0.37
CA GLU A 263 -3.16 -12.85 -0.95
C GLU A 263 -2.09 -13.00 0.13
N GLN A 264 -2.22 -12.28 1.24
CA GLN A 264 -1.29 -12.36 2.37
C GLN A 264 -1.23 -13.77 2.98
N ARG A 265 -2.38 -14.43 3.16
CA ARG A 265 -2.42 -15.81 3.65
C ARG A 265 -1.75 -16.79 2.68
N VAL A 266 -1.90 -16.59 1.38
CA VAL A 266 -1.23 -17.42 0.37
C VAL A 266 0.27 -17.11 0.31
N GLU A 267 0.67 -15.86 0.41
CA GLU A 267 2.08 -15.45 0.43
C GLU A 267 2.85 -15.95 1.67
N SER A 268 2.16 -16.23 2.79
CA SER A 268 2.77 -16.84 3.96
C SER A 268 3.11 -18.33 3.78
N LEU A 269 2.65 -18.97 2.71
CA LEU A 269 2.94 -20.37 2.42
C LEU A 269 4.39 -20.55 1.96
N ILE A 270 5.07 -21.54 2.51
CA ILE A 270 6.46 -21.88 2.11
C ILE A 270 6.54 -22.13 0.61
N GLY A 271 7.47 -21.47 -0.06
CA GLY A 271 7.70 -21.60 -1.51
C GLY A 271 6.85 -20.68 -2.37
N VAL A 272 6.03 -19.80 -1.78
CA VAL A 272 5.30 -18.73 -2.46
C VAL A 272 6.05 -17.40 -2.24
N ASP A 273 6.32 -16.67 -3.32
CA ASP A 273 7.02 -15.38 -3.32
C ASP A 273 6.08 -14.22 -3.71
N GLY A 274 4.90 -14.54 -4.20
CA GLY A 274 3.86 -13.57 -4.49
C GLY A 274 2.57 -14.25 -4.88
N ALA A 275 1.45 -13.62 -4.54
CA ALA A 275 0.11 -14.10 -4.86
C ALA A 275 -0.78 -12.98 -5.39
N ALA A 276 -1.73 -13.34 -6.22
CA ALA A 276 -2.84 -12.47 -6.61
C ALA A 276 -4.14 -13.27 -6.65
N VAL A 277 -5.19 -12.67 -6.10
CA VAL A 277 -6.52 -13.27 -6.07
C VAL A 277 -7.46 -12.42 -6.93
N VAL A 278 -8.13 -13.06 -7.88
CA VAL A 278 -9.05 -12.39 -8.81
C VAL A 278 -10.37 -13.11 -8.91
N GLY A 279 -11.45 -12.37 -9.18
CA GLY A 279 -12.76 -12.90 -9.51
C GLY A 279 -12.90 -13.11 -11.02
N VAL A 280 -13.47 -14.26 -11.42
CA VAL A 280 -13.76 -14.61 -12.82
C VAL A 280 -15.24 -14.93 -12.96
N GLY A 281 -15.88 -14.43 -13.99
CA GLY A 281 -17.30 -14.56 -14.24
C GLY A 281 -18.10 -13.30 -13.97
N PRO A 282 -19.44 -13.34 -14.13
CA PRO A 282 -20.29 -12.17 -13.92
C PRO A 282 -20.35 -11.75 -12.46
N PRO A 283 -20.47 -10.44 -12.17
CA PRO A 283 -20.65 -9.93 -10.80
C PRO A 283 -21.81 -10.64 -10.08
N GLY A 284 -21.62 -10.85 -8.77
CA GLY A 284 -22.58 -11.55 -7.90
C GLY A 284 -22.43 -13.08 -7.89
N VAL A 285 -21.73 -13.67 -8.85
CA VAL A 285 -21.46 -15.12 -8.93
C VAL A 285 -20.01 -15.41 -9.39
N GLN A 286 -19.11 -14.49 -9.16
CA GLN A 286 -17.71 -14.66 -9.53
C GLN A 286 -17.08 -15.84 -8.80
N GLN A 287 -16.22 -16.54 -9.51
CA GLN A 287 -15.39 -17.62 -8.96
C GLN A 287 -14.01 -17.06 -8.60
N ILE A 288 -13.49 -17.48 -7.46
CA ILE A 288 -12.17 -17.09 -7.00
C ILE A 288 -11.10 -17.90 -7.75
N VAL A 289 -10.16 -17.20 -8.35
CA VAL A 289 -8.95 -17.78 -8.94
C VAL A 289 -7.73 -17.20 -8.22
N VAL A 290 -6.82 -18.09 -7.81
CA VAL A 290 -5.56 -17.72 -7.18
C VAL A 290 -4.42 -17.92 -8.16
N VAL A 291 -3.58 -16.91 -8.32
CA VAL A 291 -2.39 -16.96 -9.17
C VAL A 291 -1.17 -16.73 -8.30
N VAL A 292 -0.25 -17.68 -8.27
CA VAL A 292 0.93 -17.65 -7.42
C VAL A 292 2.22 -17.56 -8.25
N ARG A 293 3.18 -16.82 -7.74
CA ARG A 293 4.58 -16.88 -8.13
C ARG A 293 5.34 -17.59 -7.04
N GLY A 294 5.94 -18.72 -7.37
CA GLY A 294 6.78 -19.46 -6.44
C GLY A 294 8.21 -18.91 -6.37
N THR A 295 8.99 -19.32 -5.38
CA THR A 295 10.43 -19.02 -5.27
C THR A 295 11.25 -19.66 -6.41
N ALA A 296 10.74 -20.73 -7.04
CA ALA A 296 11.27 -21.34 -8.25
C ALA A 296 10.17 -21.38 -9.33
N PRO A 297 9.85 -20.24 -9.97
CA PRO A 297 8.71 -20.12 -10.85
C PRO A 297 8.89 -20.93 -12.14
N PRO A 298 7.80 -21.47 -12.71
CA PRO A 298 7.86 -22.19 -13.98
C PRO A 298 8.16 -21.22 -15.14
N ARG A 299 8.80 -21.69 -16.20
CA ARG A 299 9.03 -20.88 -17.41
C ARG A 299 7.74 -20.47 -18.11
N ARG A 300 6.68 -21.25 -17.98
CA ARG A 300 5.34 -21.00 -18.56
C ARG A 300 4.29 -21.17 -17.48
N ALA A 301 3.25 -20.39 -17.55
CA ALA A 301 2.09 -20.53 -16.69
C ALA A 301 1.47 -21.93 -16.81
N ARG A 302 1.01 -22.47 -15.69
CA ARG A 302 0.39 -23.80 -15.59
C ARG A 302 -0.59 -23.87 -14.42
N LEU A 303 -1.43 -24.86 -14.39
CA LEU A 303 -2.13 -25.23 -13.16
C LEU A 303 -1.11 -25.66 -12.12
N ALA A 304 -1.31 -25.23 -10.89
CA ALA A 304 -0.45 -25.61 -9.76
C ALA A 304 -0.53 -27.12 -9.51
N GLY A 305 0.55 -27.69 -8.99
CA GLY A 305 0.55 -29.08 -8.55
C GLY A 305 -0.44 -29.29 -7.37
N LEU A 306 -0.99 -30.49 -7.23
CA LEU A 306 -2.05 -30.82 -6.25
C LEU A 306 -1.69 -30.37 -4.83
N GLN A 307 -0.48 -30.62 -4.36
CA GLN A 307 -0.04 -30.21 -3.01
C GLN A 307 -0.10 -28.69 -2.80
N LEU A 308 0.26 -27.89 -3.80
CA LEU A 308 0.16 -26.43 -3.69
C LEU A 308 -1.30 -25.98 -3.76
N GLN A 309 -2.10 -26.62 -4.63
CA GLN A 309 -3.54 -26.33 -4.69
C GLN A 309 -4.23 -26.57 -3.34
N ASP A 310 -3.94 -27.68 -2.68
CA ASP A 310 -4.55 -28.04 -1.38
C ASP A 310 -4.13 -27.03 -0.28
N ARG A 311 -2.85 -26.64 -0.25
CA ARG A 311 -2.35 -25.64 0.69
C ARG A 311 -2.98 -24.26 0.46
N VAL A 312 -3.12 -23.84 -0.81
CA VAL A 312 -3.73 -22.57 -1.17
C VAL A 312 -5.22 -22.57 -0.81
N ARG A 313 -5.95 -23.65 -1.12
CA ARG A 313 -7.38 -23.76 -0.75
C ARG A 313 -7.59 -23.69 0.75
N ALA A 314 -6.74 -24.37 1.52
CA ALA A 314 -6.79 -24.32 2.98
C ALA A 314 -6.49 -22.89 3.52
N ALA A 315 -5.54 -22.17 2.93
CA ALA A 315 -5.20 -20.81 3.34
C ALA A 315 -6.27 -19.78 2.98
N VAL A 316 -6.92 -19.94 1.82
CA VAL A 316 -7.95 -19.02 1.33
C VAL A 316 -9.27 -19.18 2.10
N ALA A 317 -9.63 -20.39 2.51
CA ALA A 317 -10.86 -20.72 3.24
C ALA A 317 -12.16 -20.28 2.51
N HIS A 318 -12.10 -20.20 1.18
CA HIS A 318 -13.23 -19.96 0.28
C HIS A 318 -13.17 -20.97 -0.88
N PRO A 319 -14.28 -21.23 -1.59
CA PRO A 319 -14.25 -22.05 -2.81
C PRO A 319 -13.32 -21.42 -3.86
N VAL A 320 -12.26 -22.12 -4.24
CA VAL A 320 -11.27 -21.70 -5.26
C VAL A 320 -11.45 -22.55 -6.50
N ALA A 321 -11.82 -21.91 -7.62
CA ALA A 321 -12.02 -22.58 -8.90
C ALA A 321 -10.71 -23.14 -9.49
N ALA A 322 -9.65 -22.34 -9.44
CA ALA A 322 -8.33 -22.77 -9.92
C ALA A 322 -7.18 -22.07 -9.17
N VAL A 323 -6.05 -22.76 -9.11
CA VAL A 323 -4.77 -22.19 -8.66
C VAL A 323 -3.77 -22.32 -9.81
N PHE A 324 -3.23 -21.20 -10.27
CA PHE A 324 -2.22 -21.17 -11.33
C PHE A 324 -0.85 -20.78 -10.77
N GLU A 325 0.20 -21.36 -11.31
CA GLU A 325 1.58 -20.92 -11.15
C GLU A 325 2.05 -20.14 -12.39
N VAL A 326 2.67 -18.99 -12.17
CA VAL A 326 3.18 -18.10 -13.23
C VAL A 326 4.64 -17.72 -13.01
N ALA A 327 5.33 -17.35 -14.09
CA ALA A 327 6.70 -16.85 -13.99
C ALA A 327 6.75 -15.46 -13.32
N THR A 328 5.79 -14.60 -13.66
CA THR A 328 5.68 -13.24 -13.14
C THR A 328 4.22 -12.86 -13.01
N LEU A 329 3.88 -12.10 -11.97
CA LEU A 329 2.58 -11.45 -11.86
C LEU A 329 2.60 -10.16 -12.71
N PRO A 330 1.57 -9.89 -13.53
CA PRO A 330 1.51 -8.64 -14.27
C PRO A 330 1.35 -7.48 -13.30
N VAL A 331 2.19 -6.45 -13.45
CA VAL A 331 2.13 -5.22 -12.66
C VAL A 331 1.76 -4.02 -13.51
N ASP A 332 1.19 -3.00 -12.88
CA ASP A 332 0.86 -1.77 -13.59
C ASP A 332 2.15 -1.06 -14.10
N ARG A 333 2.04 -0.43 -15.27
CA ARG A 333 3.18 0.22 -15.95
C ARG A 333 3.71 1.47 -15.23
N ARG A 334 2.94 2.08 -14.32
CA ARG A 334 3.30 3.35 -13.69
C ARG A 334 4.07 3.18 -12.38
N HIS A 335 3.68 2.20 -11.57
CA HIS A 335 4.23 2.03 -10.24
C HIS A 335 5.10 0.78 -10.11
N ASN A 336 5.01 -0.12 -11.10
CA ASN A 336 5.75 -1.39 -11.18
C ASN A 336 5.68 -2.24 -9.88
N SER A 337 4.65 -1.96 -9.06
CA SER A 337 4.48 -2.55 -7.72
C SER A 337 3.07 -3.06 -7.44
N LYS A 338 2.08 -2.70 -8.28
CA LYS A 338 0.69 -3.11 -8.08
C LYS A 338 0.28 -4.12 -9.14
N VAL A 339 -0.26 -5.25 -8.72
CA VAL A 339 -0.78 -6.27 -9.64
C VAL A 339 -1.88 -5.68 -10.54
N ASP A 340 -1.76 -5.86 -11.85
CA ASP A 340 -2.81 -5.57 -12.81
C ASP A 340 -3.89 -6.67 -12.78
N ARG A 341 -4.82 -6.52 -11.82
CA ARG A 341 -5.86 -7.52 -11.58
C ARG A 341 -6.85 -7.64 -12.72
N ALA A 342 -7.11 -6.57 -13.46
CA ALA A 342 -8.02 -6.61 -14.60
C ALA A 342 -7.45 -7.50 -15.73
N ARG A 343 -6.17 -7.32 -16.05
CA ARG A 343 -5.46 -8.18 -17.00
C ARG A 343 -5.40 -9.62 -16.51
N LEU A 344 -5.12 -9.83 -15.23
CA LEU A 344 -5.00 -11.15 -14.63
C LEU A 344 -6.35 -11.90 -14.61
N ALA A 345 -7.45 -11.21 -14.30
CA ALA A 345 -8.79 -11.77 -14.32
C ALA A 345 -9.20 -12.19 -15.75
N ALA A 346 -8.96 -11.34 -16.76
CA ALA A 346 -9.22 -11.67 -18.16
C ALA A 346 -8.39 -12.87 -18.63
N TRP A 347 -7.11 -12.93 -18.24
CA TRP A 347 -6.25 -14.07 -18.53
C TRP A 347 -6.74 -15.36 -17.86
N ALA A 348 -7.13 -15.29 -16.59
CA ALA A 348 -7.65 -16.43 -15.85
C ALA A 348 -8.97 -16.94 -16.43
N ALA A 349 -9.86 -16.03 -16.84
CA ALA A 349 -11.10 -16.39 -17.54
C ALA A 349 -10.82 -17.19 -18.81
N ALA A 350 -9.94 -16.69 -19.68
CA ALA A 350 -9.56 -17.38 -20.92
C ALA A 350 -8.93 -18.76 -20.64
N ALA A 351 -8.15 -18.89 -19.57
CA ALA A 351 -7.56 -20.17 -19.18
C ALA A 351 -8.60 -21.19 -18.68
N LEU A 352 -9.63 -20.72 -17.94
CA LEU A 352 -10.73 -21.58 -17.49
C LEU A 352 -11.65 -22.00 -18.63
N ASP A 353 -11.84 -21.18 -19.65
CA ASP A 353 -12.61 -21.50 -20.87
C ASP A 353 -11.89 -22.48 -21.80
N GLY A 354 -10.79 -23.08 -21.40
CA GLY A 354 -10.00 -24.04 -22.18
C GLY A 354 -9.01 -23.39 -23.15
N GLY A 355 -8.76 -22.11 -23.01
CA GLY A 355 -7.71 -21.40 -23.75
C GLY A 355 -6.31 -21.90 -23.42
N ARG A 356 -5.34 -21.61 -24.31
CA ARG A 356 -3.94 -21.94 -24.08
C ARG A 356 -3.41 -21.15 -22.88
N ILE A 357 -2.89 -21.83 -21.85
CA ILE A 357 -2.25 -21.21 -20.71
C ILE A 357 -0.88 -20.65 -21.14
N ALA A 358 -0.85 -19.36 -21.45
CA ALA A 358 0.37 -18.58 -21.68
C ALA A 358 0.67 -17.73 -20.42
N ASN A 359 1.85 -17.12 -20.32
CA ASN A 359 2.10 -16.18 -19.21
C ASN A 359 1.17 -14.97 -19.32
N PRO A 360 0.60 -14.49 -18.19
CA PRO A 360 -0.35 -13.40 -18.15
C PRO A 360 0.22 -12.03 -18.55
#